data_31944f8f65a51b1e0d865c5ba8e0ce55
#
_entry.id   31944f8f65a51b1e0d865c5ba8e0ce55
#
_cell.length_a   1.000
_cell.length_b   1.000
_cell.length_c   1.000
_cell.angle_alpha   90.00
_cell.angle_beta   90.00
_cell.angle_gamma   90.00
#
_symmetry.space_group_name_H-M   'P 1'
#
loop_
_entity.id
_entity.type
_entity.pdbx_description
1 polymer ?
#
loop_
_entity_poly.entity_id
_entity_poly.type
_entity_poly.pdbx_seq_one_letter_code
_entity_poly.pdbx_strand_id
1 'polypeptide(L)'
;PDEDIEIKVSDFYSKVQSPILTDIKLNFGGNIRVLKTYPMALPDLFKGSAITVLGRYRGQGAAKIELEGKIRQRTRKLEFSGSFAGKDEDKNFIPPLWAARRVGYLLDQIRLHGKDKELVDEVTELARAYGIITPYTSYLIVEDERMNVRRRHIRPADQTLGRIAERDAAFESRNKEEFLGMDKKSGGRSVQVSKEVQQMNEASNYAQARPGKSRLTFTDQEGKLRDMEKQVLNIQGRAIYNTGAFWVDSYVQAQKDQKVNRIQFAGEKYFEFLKNEPQAAQFLALGRNIRFVLNNRIYEIYE
;
A
#
# COMPACT_ATOMS: atom_id res chain seq x y z
N PRO A 1 -9.84 4.20 -33.99
CA PRO A 1 -9.69 2.73 -33.91
C PRO A 1 -9.10 2.20 -35.19
N ASP A 2 -8.18 2.92 -35.84
CA ASP A 2 -7.53 2.51 -37.10
C ASP A 2 -6.03 2.28 -36.85
N GLU A 3 -5.69 1.60 -35.74
CA GLU A 3 -4.32 1.18 -35.49
C GLU A 3 -4.11 -0.19 -36.17
N ASP A 4 -3.17 -0.23 -37.10
CA ASP A 4 -2.77 -1.45 -37.81
C ASP A 4 -2.17 -2.46 -36.79
N ILE A 5 -2.97 -3.48 -36.49
CA ILE A 5 -2.63 -4.53 -35.51
C ILE A 5 -1.37 -5.30 -36.00
N GLU A 6 -1.18 -5.48 -37.30
CA GLU A 6 -0.04 -6.20 -37.84
C GLU A 6 1.27 -5.45 -37.58
N ILE A 7 1.28 -4.13 -37.73
CA ILE A 7 2.45 -3.31 -37.45
C ILE A 7 2.76 -3.37 -35.93
N LYS A 8 1.76 -3.26 -35.06
CA LYS A 8 1.97 -3.34 -33.62
C LYS A 8 2.45 -4.70 -33.14
N VAL A 9 1.89 -5.77 -33.69
CA VAL A 9 2.32 -7.14 -33.38
C VAL A 9 3.75 -7.39 -33.91
N SER A 10 4.07 -6.91 -35.07
CA SER A 10 5.41 -7.03 -35.70
C SER A 10 6.44 -6.24 -34.85
N ASP A 11 6.11 -5.01 -34.45
CA ASP A 11 6.98 -4.20 -33.60
C ASP A 11 7.16 -4.81 -32.20
N PHE A 12 6.10 -5.35 -31.63
CA PHE A 12 6.16 -6.09 -30.37
C PHE A 12 7.06 -7.32 -30.52
N TYR A 13 6.83 -8.12 -31.55
CA TYR A 13 7.60 -9.32 -31.81
C TYR A 13 9.10 -9.01 -32.00
N SER A 14 9.45 -7.95 -32.75
CA SER A 14 10.83 -7.53 -32.94
C SER A 14 11.51 -7.09 -31.63
N LYS A 15 10.75 -6.52 -30.67
CA LYS A 15 11.26 -6.11 -29.34
C LYS A 15 11.49 -7.30 -28.41
N VAL A 16 10.63 -8.34 -28.47
CA VAL A 16 10.70 -9.51 -27.58
C VAL A 16 11.52 -10.67 -28.15
N GLN A 17 11.87 -10.62 -29.41
CA GLN A 17 12.55 -11.72 -30.12
C GLN A 17 13.94 -12.06 -29.57
N SER A 18 14.65 -11.06 -29.01
CA SER A 18 15.98 -11.29 -28.46
C SER A 18 16.24 -10.39 -27.28
N PRO A 19 16.37 -10.93 -26.08
CA PRO A 19 16.80 -10.16 -24.93
C PRO A 19 18.24 -9.68 -25.12
N ILE A 20 18.51 -8.44 -24.73
CA ILE A 20 19.86 -7.86 -24.78
C ILE A 20 20.70 -8.22 -23.56
N LEU A 21 20.04 -8.55 -22.44
CA LEU A 21 20.71 -9.02 -21.23
C LEU A 21 19.81 -10.04 -20.52
N THR A 22 20.36 -11.20 -20.21
CA THR A 22 19.68 -12.29 -19.50
C THR A 22 20.41 -12.65 -18.20
N ASP A 23 19.81 -13.44 -17.35
CA ASP A 23 20.39 -13.90 -16.07
C ASP A 23 20.91 -12.73 -15.22
N ILE A 24 20.11 -11.68 -15.10
CA ILE A 24 20.50 -10.41 -14.49
C ILE A 24 20.61 -10.56 -12.97
N LYS A 25 21.73 -10.08 -12.41
CA LYS A 25 21.98 -10.01 -10.98
C LYS A 25 22.46 -8.61 -10.61
N LEU A 26 22.05 -8.13 -9.45
CA LEU A 26 22.49 -6.87 -8.87
C LEU A 26 23.20 -7.12 -7.56
N ASN A 27 24.43 -6.62 -7.46
CA ASN A 27 25.23 -6.66 -6.25
C ASN A 27 25.54 -5.23 -5.77
N PHE A 28 25.51 -5.03 -4.47
CA PHE A 28 25.76 -3.75 -3.84
C PHE A 28 26.98 -3.86 -2.95
N GLY A 29 27.97 -3.02 -3.21
CA GLY A 29 29.21 -2.96 -2.45
C GLY A 29 29.13 -2.04 -1.23
N GLY A 30 30.24 -1.94 -0.51
CA GLY A 30 30.35 -1.08 0.67
C GLY A 30 29.53 -1.58 1.86
N ASN A 31 29.01 -0.63 2.64
CA ASN A 31 28.22 -0.92 3.85
C ASN A 31 26.72 -1.07 3.55
N ILE A 32 26.35 -1.21 2.28
CA ILE A 32 24.95 -1.30 1.88
C ILE A 32 24.51 -2.76 1.86
N ARG A 33 23.58 -3.09 2.75
CA ARG A 33 22.91 -4.39 2.78
C ARG A 33 21.49 -4.22 2.26
N VAL A 34 21.25 -4.75 1.06
CA VAL A 34 19.93 -4.72 0.42
C VAL A 34 19.08 -5.90 0.90
N LEU A 35 17.81 -5.61 1.17
CA LEU A 35 16.84 -6.54 1.73
C LEU A 35 15.55 -6.48 0.92
N LYS A 36 14.92 -7.64 0.70
CA LYS A 36 13.57 -7.75 0.09
C LYS A 36 13.41 -6.86 -1.16
N THR A 37 14.10 -7.21 -2.25
CA THR A 37 14.01 -6.54 -3.55
C THR A 37 12.81 -7.06 -4.36
N TYR A 38 12.23 -6.18 -5.18
CA TYR A 38 11.15 -6.53 -6.10
C TYR A 38 11.42 -5.92 -7.48
N PRO A 39 11.31 -6.72 -8.56
CA PRO A 39 11.00 -8.15 -8.57
C PRO A 39 12.07 -8.98 -7.85
N MET A 40 11.71 -10.11 -7.26
CA MET A 40 12.65 -10.99 -6.55
C MET A 40 13.67 -11.63 -7.50
N ALA A 41 13.20 -12.05 -8.68
CA ALA A 41 14.04 -12.45 -9.80
C ALA A 41 13.96 -11.35 -10.86
N LEU A 42 15.12 -10.83 -11.29
CA LEU A 42 15.14 -9.80 -12.31
C LEU A 42 14.80 -10.43 -13.67
N PRO A 43 13.83 -9.86 -14.40
CA PRO A 43 13.47 -10.34 -15.72
C PRO A 43 14.59 -10.05 -16.73
N ASP A 44 14.56 -10.74 -17.85
CA ASP A 44 15.43 -10.44 -18.98
C ASP A 44 15.16 -9.02 -19.51
N LEU A 45 16.21 -8.33 -19.90
CA LEU A 45 16.14 -6.98 -20.44
C LEU A 45 16.08 -7.00 -21.95
N PHE A 46 15.03 -6.42 -22.50
CA PHE A 46 14.83 -6.27 -23.94
C PHE A 46 15.16 -4.86 -24.41
N LYS A 47 15.41 -4.72 -25.72
CA LYS A 47 15.73 -3.42 -26.33
C LYS A 47 14.59 -2.42 -26.10
N GLY A 48 14.92 -1.28 -25.51
CA GLY A 48 13.95 -0.21 -25.20
C GLY A 48 13.09 -0.47 -23.97
N SER A 49 13.32 -1.55 -23.21
CA SER A 49 12.69 -1.78 -21.91
C SER A 49 13.57 -1.27 -20.76
N ALA A 50 12.95 -1.07 -19.60
CA ALA A 50 13.62 -0.70 -18.36
C ALA A 50 13.17 -1.63 -17.23
N ILE A 51 14.10 -1.99 -16.35
CA ILE A 51 13.81 -2.75 -15.14
C ILE A 51 13.88 -1.80 -13.95
N THR A 52 12.77 -1.63 -13.26
CA THR A 52 12.71 -0.87 -12.01
C THR A 52 12.81 -1.82 -10.83
N VAL A 53 13.86 -1.71 -10.05
CA VAL A 53 14.08 -2.53 -8.86
C VAL A 53 13.81 -1.68 -7.63
N LEU A 54 12.94 -2.18 -6.76
CA LEU A 54 12.63 -1.56 -5.46
C LEU A 54 13.07 -2.50 -4.35
N GLY A 55 13.74 -1.97 -3.35
CA GLY A 55 14.23 -2.76 -2.23
C GLY A 55 14.38 -1.93 -0.97
N ARG A 56 14.47 -2.59 0.16
CA ARG A 56 14.89 -1.98 1.43
C ARG A 56 16.38 -2.18 1.59
N TYR A 57 17.05 -1.21 2.19
CA TYR A 57 18.46 -1.33 2.50
C TYR A 57 18.78 -0.85 3.92
N ARG A 58 19.92 -1.30 4.40
CA ARG A 58 20.59 -0.77 5.61
C ARG A 58 21.95 -0.25 5.23
N GLY A 59 22.43 0.73 5.95
CA GLY A 59 23.67 1.44 5.65
C GLY A 59 23.40 2.79 4.98
N GLN A 60 24.46 3.54 4.76
CA GLN A 60 24.42 4.86 4.11
C GLN A 60 25.77 5.18 3.44
N GLY A 61 25.76 6.13 2.52
CA GLY A 61 26.95 6.63 1.83
C GLY A 61 27.06 6.14 0.40
N ALA A 62 28.22 6.37 -0.19
CA ALA A 62 28.52 5.94 -1.55
C ALA A 62 28.74 4.43 -1.60
N ALA A 63 28.19 3.78 -2.62
CA ALA A 63 28.39 2.37 -2.88
C ALA A 63 28.51 2.08 -4.36
N LYS A 64 29.29 1.06 -4.68
CA LYS A 64 29.41 0.49 -6.01
C LYS A 64 28.23 -0.45 -6.24
N ILE A 65 27.57 -0.30 -7.37
CA ILE A 65 26.49 -1.17 -7.82
C ILE A 65 27.02 -1.96 -9.00
N GLU A 66 27.09 -3.28 -8.88
CA GLU A 66 27.51 -4.16 -9.95
C GLU A 66 26.26 -4.86 -10.54
N LEU A 67 26.05 -4.67 -11.83
CA LEU A 67 25.05 -5.38 -12.61
C LEU A 67 25.78 -6.45 -13.44
N GLU A 68 25.48 -7.70 -13.16
CA GLU A 68 25.98 -8.85 -13.90
C GLU A 68 24.86 -9.45 -14.75
N GLY A 69 25.14 -9.84 -15.96
CA GLY A 69 24.19 -10.52 -16.83
C GLY A 69 24.89 -11.15 -18.03
N LYS A 70 24.14 -11.88 -18.86
CA LYS A 70 24.65 -12.53 -20.06
C LYS A 70 24.19 -11.80 -21.31
N ILE A 71 25.12 -11.52 -22.22
CA ILE A 71 24.88 -11.04 -23.58
C ILE A 71 25.36 -12.15 -24.54
N ARG A 72 24.45 -12.73 -25.30
CA ARG A 72 24.77 -13.86 -26.20
C ARG A 72 25.65 -14.93 -25.50
N GLN A 73 25.21 -15.38 -24.33
CA GLN A 73 25.87 -16.37 -23.45
C GLN A 73 27.23 -15.93 -22.85
N ARG A 74 27.71 -14.73 -23.09
CA ARG A 74 28.92 -14.20 -22.45
C ARG A 74 28.54 -13.35 -21.24
N THR A 75 29.09 -13.67 -20.07
CA THR A 75 28.90 -12.87 -18.87
C THR A 75 29.51 -11.47 -19.04
N ARG A 76 28.75 -10.46 -18.70
CA ARG A 76 29.17 -9.06 -18.67
C ARG A 76 28.87 -8.47 -17.29
N LYS A 77 29.77 -7.65 -16.83
CA LYS A 77 29.65 -6.88 -15.60
C LYS A 77 29.69 -5.40 -15.94
N LEU A 78 28.70 -4.69 -15.43
CA LEU A 78 28.58 -3.23 -15.56
C LEU A 78 28.62 -2.65 -14.14
N GLU A 79 29.38 -1.60 -13.95
CA GLU A 79 29.60 -1.00 -12.66
C GLU A 79 29.05 0.42 -12.66
N PHE A 80 28.31 0.74 -11.61
CA PHE A 80 27.73 2.05 -11.38
C PHE A 80 28.09 2.53 -9.97
N SER A 81 28.12 3.82 -9.78
CA SER A 81 28.23 4.43 -8.46
C SER A 81 26.89 4.96 -8.03
N GLY A 82 26.48 4.66 -6.80
CA GLY A 82 25.24 5.14 -6.20
C GLY A 82 25.50 5.77 -4.83
N SER A 83 24.65 6.70 -4.41
CA SER A 83 24.64 7.25 -3.07
C SER A 83 23.36 6.83 -2.35
N PHE A 84 23.52 6.29 -1.16
CA PHE A 84 22.42 5.79 -0.32
C PHE A 84 22.23 6.71 0.88
N ALA A 85 21.10 7.38 0.94
CA ALA A 85 20.78 8.30 2.02
C ALA A 85 20.40 7.53 3.29
N GLY A 86 20.82 8.01 4.46
CA GLY A 86 20.35 7.46 5.74
C GLY A 86 18.89 7.82 6.01
N LYS A 87 18.45 9.00 5.57
CA LYS A 87 17.07 9.50 5.59
C LYS A 87 16.86 10.42 4.37
N ASP A 88 15.73 10.25 3.69
CA ASP A 88 15.35 11.10 2.56
C ASP A 88 13.83 11.35 2.66
N GLU A 89 13.47 12.60 2.96
CA GLU A 89 12.05 13.00 3.12
C GLU A 89 11.42 13.44 1.80
N ASP A 90 12.22 13.73 0.78
CA ASP A 90 11.71 14.21 -0.50
C ASP A 90 11.13 13.07 -1.35
N LYS A 91 11.53 11.83 -1.07
CA LYS A 91 11.12 10.64 -1.83
C LYS A 91 10.08 9.79 -1.10
N ASN A 92 9.13 10.42 -0.43
CA ASN A 92 8.07 9.75 0.34
C ASN A 92 7.17 8.82 -0.49
N PHE A 93 7.23 8.86 -1.82
CA PHE A 93 6.51 7.96 -2.71
C PHE A 93 7.15 6.56 -2.83
N ILE A 94 8.43 6.40 -2.50
CA ILE A 94 9.15 5.12 -2.65
C ILE A 94 8.65 4.05 -1.67
N PRO A 95 8.49 4.33 -0.37
CA PRO A 95 8.00 3.32 0.58
C PRO A 95 6.63 2.73 0.21
N PRO A 96 5.59 3.53 -0.14
CA PRO A 96 4.32 2.98 -0.60
C PRO A 96 4.44 2.15 -1.88
N LEU A 97 5.31 2.56 -2.80
CA LEU A 97 5.54 1.83 -4.04
C LEU A 97 6.20 0.46 -3.79
N TRP A 98 7.20 0.43 -2.92
CA TRP A 98 7.81 -0.83 -2.47
C TRP A 98 6.78 -1.74 -1.78
N ALA A 99 5.96 -1.16 -0.89
CA ALA A 99 4.93 -1.88 -0.16
C ALA A 99 3.90 -2.51 -1.11
N ALA A 100 3.48 -1.76 -2.16
CA ALA A 100 2.56 -2.29 -3.16
C ALA A 100 3.14 -3.52 -3.89
N ARG A 101 4.40 -3.47 -4.31
CA ARG A 101 5.08 -4.63 -4.91
C ARG A 101 5.22 -5.80 -3.94
N ARG A 102 5.51 -5.53 -2.66
CA ARG A 102 5.56 -6.57 -1.63
C ARG A 102 4.20 -7.22 -1.43
N VAL A 103 3.14 -6.41 -1.32
CA VAL A 103 1.76 -6.91 -1.19
C VAL A 103 1.37 -7.74 -2.42
N GLY A 104 1.64 -7.25 -3.63
CA GLY A 104 1.39 -8.00 -4.87
C GLY A 104 2.08 -9.36 -4.87
N TYR A 105 3.36 -9.40 -4.51
CA TYR A 105 4.12 -10.65 -4.38
C TYR A 105 3.49 -11.62 -3.34
N LEU A 106 3.13 -11.10 -2.16
CA LEU A 106 2.52 -11.91 -1.10
C LEU A 106 1.16 -12.47 -1.52
N LEU A 107 0.35 -11.67 -2.21
CA LEU A 107 -0.93 -12.11 -2.76
C LEU A 107 -0.75 -13.22 -3.80
N ASP A 108 0.28 -13.13 -4.65
CA ASP A 108 0.63 -14.21 -5.57
C ASP A 108 1.05 -15.49 -4.82
N GLN A 109 1.86 -15.38 -3.77
CA GLN A 109 2.23 -16.54 -2.96
C GLN A 109 1.00 -17.21 -2.33
N ILE A 110 0.08 -16.43 -1.77
CA ILE A 110 -1.18 -16.95 -1.22
C ILE A 110 -2.01 -17.66 -2.29
N ARG A 111 -2.07 -17.14 -3.52
CA ARG A 111 -2.82 -17.75 -4.62
C ARG A 111 -2.19 -19.04 -5.14
N LEU A 112 -0.87 -19.10 -5.19
CA LEU A 112 -0.14 -20.25 -5.73
C LEU A 112 -0.05 -21.40 -4.72
N HIS A 113 0.19 -21.08 -3.45
CA HIS A 113 0.51 -22.05 -2.41
C HIS A 113 -0.59 -22.22 -1.35
N GLY A 114 -1.63 -21.41 -1.41
CA GLY A 114 -2.69 -21.39 -0.40
C GLY A 114 -2.45 -20.35 0.69
N LYS A 115 -3.46 -20.21 1.57
CA LYS A 115 -3.43 -19.26 2.67
C LYS A 115 -2.50 -19.75 3.77
N ASP A 116 -1.54 -18.93 4.10
CA ASP A 116 -0.72 -19.03 5.28
C ASP A 116 -0.99 -17.81 6.18
N LYS A 117 -1.08 -18.05 7.49
CA LYS A 117 -1.40 -16.99 8.46
C LYS A 117 -0.36 -15.86 8.44
N GLU A 118 0.93 -16.20 8.35
CA GLU A 118 2.02 -15.22 8.36
C GLU A 118 1.96 -14.34 7.10
N LEU A 119 1.67 -14.93 5.93
CA LEU A 119 1.51 -14.19 4.68
C LEU A 119 0.32 -13.23 4.75
N VAL A 120 -0.82 -13.69 5.29
CA VAL A 120 -2.02 -12.86 5.45
C VAL A 120 -1.78 -11.72 6.45
N ASP A 121 -1.13 -11.99 7.57
CA ASP A 121 -0.80 -10.98 8.58
C ASP A 121 0.15 -9.93 7.98
N GLU A 122 1.22 -10.34 7.25
CA GLU A 122 2.14 -9.39 6.59
C GLU A 122 1.43 -8.54 5.52
N VAL A 123 0.56 -9.14 4.69
CA VAL A 123 -0.26 -8.39 3.72
C VAL A 123 -1.11 -7.34 4.44
N THR A 124 -1.78 -7.75 5.51
CA THR A 124 -2.69 -6.90 6.27
C THR A 124 -1.95 -5.72 6.90
N GLU A 125 -0.80 -5.96 7.54
CA GLU A 125 0.02 -4.92 8.16
C GLU A 125 0.55 -3.92 7.13
N LEU A 126 1.14 -4.40 6.04
CA LEU A 126 1.67 -3.53 4.97
C LEU A 126 0.56 -2.74 4.29
N ALA A 127 -0.52 -3.41 3.94
CA ALA A 127 -1.64 -2.79 3.26
C ALA A 127 -2.28 -1.70 4.14
N ARG A 128 -2.41 -1.94 5.45
CA ARG A 128 -2.86 -0.95 6.43
C ARG A 128 -1.89 0.23 6.54
N ALA A 129 -0.59 -0.04 6.71
CA ALA A 129 0.41 1.01 6.90
C ALA A 129 0.49 1.97 5.71
N TYR A 130 0.35 1.47 4.49
CA TYR A 130 0.53 2.23 3.26
C TYR A 130 -0.77 2.56 2.51
N GLY A 131 -1.94 2.18 3.05
CA GLY A 131 -3.24 2.46 2.45
C GLY A 131 -3.51 1.68 1.16
N ILE A 132 -2.96 0.47 1.06
CA ILE A 132 -3.18 -0.42 -0.07
C ILE A 132 -4.48 -1.18 0.21
N ILE A 133 -5.45 -1.03 -0.69
CA ILE A 133 -6.74 -1.71 -0.55
C ILE A 133 -6.57 -3.14 -1.05
N THR A 134 -6.84 -4.10 -0.19
CA THR A 134 -6.81 -5.53 -0.47
C THR A 134 -8.05 -6.19 0.13
N PRO A 135 -8.42 -7.39 -0.29
CA PRO A 135 -9.50 -8.13 0.35
C PRO A 135 -9.29 -8.35 1.86
N TYR A 136 -8.02 -8.33 2.31
CA TYR A 136 -7.67 -8.49 3.72
C TYR A 136 -7.76 -7.20 4.55
N THR A 137 -7.86 -6.03 3.91
CA THR A 137 -7.92 -4.73 4.59
C THR A 137 -9.26 -4.04 4.51
N SER A 138 -10.14 -4.50 3.63
CA SER A 138 -11.48 -3.91 3.43
C SER A 138 -12.33 -3.87 4.70
N TYR A 139 -12.22 -4.89 5.56
CA TYR A 139 -12.97 -4.95 6.81
C TYR A 139 -12.40 -4.08 7.94
N LEU A 140 -11.09 -3.78 7.92
CA LEU A 140 -10.41 -3.06 9.00
C LEU A 140 -10.88 -1.61 9.14
N ILE A 141 -11.22 -0.98 8.03
CA ILE A 141 -11.75 0.39 8.02
C ILE A 141 -13.08 0.45 8.79
N VAL A 142 -13.89 -0.59 8.66
CA VAL A 142 -15.21 -0.69 9.29
C VAL A 142 -15.12 -1.08 10.77
N GLU A 143 -14.19 -1.94 11.17
CA GLU A 143 -14.00 -2.33 12.57
C GLU A 143 -13.51 -1.19 13.45
N ASP A 144 -12.62 -0.33 12.94
CA ASP A 144 -12.15 0.83 13.70
C ASP A 144 -13.27 1.84 14.00
N GLU A 145 -14.23 2.01 13.12
CA GLU A 145 -15.44 2.78 13.39
C GLU A 145 -16.23 2.18 14.56
N ARG A 146 -16.38 0.87 14.62
CA ARG A 146 -17.18 0.16 15.64
C ARG A 146 -16.54 0.20 17.01
N MET A 147 -15.23 0.07 17.13
CA MET A 147 -14.54 0.17 18.41
C MET A 147 -14.68 1.57 19.03
N ASN A 148 -14.71 2.60 18.21
CA ASN A 148 -14.89 3.97 18.67
C ASN A 148 -16.34 4.25 19.13
N VAL A 149 -17.34 3.64 18.48
CA VAL A 149 -18.76 3.78 18.87
C VAL A 149 -19.06 3.04 20.17
N ARG A 150 -18.55 1.81 20.36
CA ARG A 150 -18.73 1.05 21.60
C ARG A 150 -18.14 1.75 22.83
N ARG A 151 -17.07 2.51 22.68
CA ARG A 151 -16.49 3.30 23.80
C ARG A 151 -17.32 4.53 24.19
N ARG A 152 -18.18 5.04 23.30
CA ARG A 152 -19.00 6.25 23.55
C ARG A 152 -20.40 5.97 24.12
N HIS A 153 -20.99 4.81 23.87
CA HIS A 153 -22.39 4.54 24.22
C HIS A 153 -22.55 3.13 24.78
N ILE A 154 -22.18 2.93 26.04
CA ILE A 154 -22.73 1.84 26.84
C ILE A 154 -24.07 2.36 27.43
N ARG A 155 -25.14 2.21 26.64
CA ARG A 155 -26.51 2.14 27.18
C ARG A 155 -27.05 0.75 26.87
N PRO A 156 -27.57 0.01 27.86
CA PRO A 156 -28.11 -1.32 27.63
C PRO A 156 -29.47 -1.20 26.95
N ALA A 157 -29.70 -2.15 26.05
CA ALA A 157 -30.97 -2.47 25.41
C ALA A 157 -31.48 -1.47 24.35
N ASP A 158 -31.22 -1.78 23.08
CA ASP A 158 -32.17 -1.46 22.05
C ASP A 158 -32.00 -2.36 20.80
N GLN A 159 -33.07 -2.54 20.03
CA GLN A 159 -33.22 -3.33 18.80
C GLN A 159 -32.18 -3.05 17.69
N THR A 160 -31.34 -2.03 17.87
CA THR A 160 -30.19 -1.68 17.03
C THR A 160 -29.11 -2.75 16.98
N LEU A 161 -28.93 -3.55 18.04
CA LEU A 161 -27.90 -4.61 18.08
C LEU A 161 -28.21 -5.75 17.09
N GLY A 162 -29.46 -6.12 16.90
CA GLY A 162 -29.86 -7.12 15.92
C GLY A 162 -29.59 -6.68 14.48
N ARG A 163 -29.93 -5.41 14.16
CA ARG A 163 -29.68 -4.82 12.81
C ARG A 163 -28.20 -4.65 12.51
N ILE A 164 -27.38 -4.37 13.52
CA ILE A 164 -25.92 -4.31 13.37
C ILE A 164 -25.37 -5.70 13.10
N ALA A 165 -25.80 -6.72 13.82
CA ALA A 165 -25.37 -8.11 13.62
C ALA A 165 -25.75 -8.67 12.24
N GLU A 166 -26.97 -8.38 11.74
CA GLU A 166 -27.41 -8.77 10.40
C GLU A 166 -26.61 -8.06 9.30
N ARG A 167 -26.29 -6.78 9.47
CA ARG A 167 -25.45 -6.03 8.55
C ARG A 167 -24.00 -6.53 8.56
N ASP A 168 -23.51 -6.95 9.73
CA ASP A 168 -22.18 -7.53 9.89
C ASP A 168 -22.08 -8.86 9.16
N ALA A 169 -23.07 -9.72 9.30
CA ALA A 169 -23.15 -10.99 8.58
C ALA A 169 -23.25 -10.79 7.06
N ALA A 170 -24.01 -9.79 6.59
CA ALA A 170 -24.11 -9.46 5.16
C ALA A 170 -22.82 -8.87 4.60
N PHE A 171 -22.10 -8.08 5.39
CA PHE A 171 -20.78 -7.53 5.02
C PHE A 171 -19.71 -8.63 5.01
N GLU A 172 -19.68 -9.49 6.03
CA GLU A 172 -18.81 -10.66 6.07
C GLU A 172 -19.08 -11.63 4.92
N SER A 173 -20.34 -11.84 4.55
CA SER A 173 -20.70 -12.72 3.43
C SER A 173 -20.24 -12.16 2.08
N ARG A 174 -20.38 -10.83 1.85
CA ARG A 174 -19.87 -10.18 0.64
C ARG A 174 -18.35 -10.20 0.55
N ASN A 175 -17.66 -9.87 1.65
CA ASN A 175 -16.21 -9.95 1.69
C ASN A 175 -15.72 -11.40 1.57
N LYS A 176 -16.46 -12.35 2.12
CA LYS A 176 -16.19 -13.78 1.96
C LYS A 176 -16.32 -14.23 0.50
N GLU A 177 -17.28 -13.68 -0.25
CA GLU A 177 -17.43 -13.95 -1.69
C GLU A 177 -16.29 -13.32 -2.51
N GLU A 178 -15.85 -12.13 -2.17
CA GLU A 178 -14.71 -11.47 -2.79
C GLU A 178 -13.41 -12.20 -2.46
N PHE A 179 -13.28 -12.62 -1.21
CA PHE A 179 -12.22 -13.47 -0.71
C PHE A 179 -12.21 -14.88 -1.37
N LEU A 180 -13.38 -15.50 -1.59
CA LEU A 180 -13.52 -16.75 -2.33
C LEU A 180 -13.14 -16.60 -3.82
N GLY A 181 -13.24 -15.38 -4.37
CA GLY A 181 -12.76 -15.09 -5.72
C GLY A 181 -11.23 -15.14 -5.83
N MET A 182 -10.50 -14.87 -4.76
CA MET A 182 -9.04 -15.01 -4.72
C MET A 182 -8.58 -16.46 -4.63
N ASP A 183 -9.35 -17.32 -3.97
CA ASP A 183 -9.02 -18.75 -3.85
C ASP A 183 -9.38 -19.53 -5.13
N LYS A 184 -10.28 -19.00 -5.96
CA LYS A 184 -10.64 -19.63 -7.22
C LYS A 184 -9.58 -19.36 -8.28
N LYS A 185 -9.00 -20.43 -8.85
CA LYS A 185 -8.01 -20.37 -9.94
C LYS A 185 -8.65 -20.08 -11.32
N SER A 186 -9.98 -19.98 -11.42
CA SER A 186 -10.71 -19.78 -12.68
C SER A 186 -11.96 -18.93 -12.49
N GLY A 187 -12.37 -18.22 -13.57
CA GLY A 187 -13.54 -17.35 -13.61
C GLY A 187 -13.19 -15.87 -13.76
N GLY A 188 -14.15 -15.03 -14.14
CA GLY A 188 -13.96 -13.62 -14.46
C GLY A 188 -13.36 -12.82 -13.29
N ARG A 189 -13.78 -13.10 -12.05
CA ARG A 189 -13.21 -12.45 -10.84
C ARG A 189 -11.75 -12.84 -10.60
N SER A 190 -11.39 -14.11 -10.82
CA SER A 190 -10.01 -14.56 -10.71
C SER A 190 -9.08 -13.85 -11.70
N VAL A 191 -9.53 -13.60 -12.93
CA VAL A 191 -8.80 -12.84 -13.94
C VAL A 191 -8.61 -11.40 -13.50
N GLN A 192 -9.63 -10.76 -12.92
CA GLN A 192 -9.52 -9.39 -12.44
C GLN A 192 -8.53 -9.26 -11.29
N VAL A 193 -8.62 -10.13 -10.29
CA VAL A 193 -7.65 -10.17 -9.17
C VAL A 193 -6.23 -10.41 -9.70
N SER A 194 -6.05 -11.32 -10.68
CA SER A 194 -4.74 -11.54 -11.31
C SER A 194 -4.18 -10.27 -11.93
N LYS A 195 -5.01 -9.51 -12.66
CA LYS A 195 -4.58 -8.23 -13.26
C LYS A 195 -4.19 -7.20 -12.21
N GLU A 196 -4.94 -7.10 -11.12
CA GLU A 196 -4.65 -6.18 -10.02
C GLU A 196 -3.33 -6.53 -9.32
N VAL A 197 -3.11 -7.81 -9.03
CA VAL A 197 -1.86 -8.31 -8.45
C VAL A 197 -0.68 -8.08 -9.39
N GLN A 198 -0.86 -8.33 -10.70
CA GLN A 198 0.16 -8.05 -11.70
C GLN A 198 0.48 -6.55 -11.77
N GLN A 199 -0.53 -5.68 -11.75
CA GLN A 199 -0.33 -4.23 -11.72
C GLN A 199 0.48 -3.77 -10.49
N MET A 200 0.23 -4.36 -9.31
CA MET A 200 1.03 -4.09 -8.12
C MET A 200 2.48 -4.53 -8.30
N ASN A 201 2.70 -5.73 -8.85
CA ASN A 201 4.05 -6.28 -9.06
C ASN A 201 4.88 -5.48 -10.07
N GLU A 202 4.23 -4.90 -11.08
CA GLU A 202 4.86 -4.13 -12.16
C GLU A 202 4.88 -2.63 -11.91
N ALA A 203 4.21 -2.14 -10.85
CA ALA A 203 4.08 -0.73 -10.59
C ALA A 203 5.44 -0.01 -10.56
N SER A 204 5.64 0.95 -11.46
CA SER A 204 6.85 1.77 -11.54
C SER A 204 6.65 3.18 -10.97
N ASN A 205 5.41 3.57 -10.69
CA ASN A 205 5.07 4.83 -10.05
C ASN A 205 3.90 4.64 -9.07
N TYR A 206 3.69 5.63 -8.20
CA TYR A 206 2.67 5.56 -7.15
C TYR A 206 1.23 5.45 -7.67
N ALA A 207 0.94 6.06 -8.82
CA ALA A 207 -0.39 5.98 -9.42
C ALA A 207 -0.73 4.56 -9.92
N GLN A 208 0.29 3.84 -10.42
CA GLN A 208 0.15 2.43 -10.81
C GLN A 208 0.13 1.49 -9.59
N ALA A 209 0.81 1.87 -8.50
CA ALA A 209 0.83 1.12 -7.25
C ALA A 209 -0.49 1.20 -6.47
N ARG A 210 -1.32 2.19 -6.76
CA ARG A 210 -2.70 2.21 -6.26
C ARG A 210 -3.48 1.14 -7.01
N PRO A 211 -3.94 0.06 -6.38
CA PRO A 211 -4.91 -0.85 -6.98
C PRO A 211 -6.24 -0.09 -7.04
N GLY A 212 -6.29 0.86 -7.90
CA GLY A 212 -7.25 1.93 -7.84
C GLY A 212 -8.41 1.75 -8.78
N LYS A 213 -8.83 0.55 -9.03
CA LYS A 213 -10.08 0.32 -9.74
C LYS A 213 -10.85 -0.87 -9.19
N SER A 214 -10.41 -1.45 -8.08
CA SER A 214 -11.29 -2.30 -7.33
C SER A 214 -12.40 -1.42 -6.79
N ARG A 215 -13.60 -1.59 -7.31
CA ARG A 215 -14.82 -0.93 -6.84
C ARG A 215 -15.21 -1.48 -5.47
N LEU A 216 -14.25 -1.53 -4.54
CA LEU A 216 -14.54 -1.90 -3.17
C LEU A 216 -15.33 -0.77 -2.56
N THR A 217 -16.58 -1.03 -2.33
CA THR A 217 -17.50 -0.13 -1.64
C THR A 217 -17.81 -0.69 -0.27
N PHE A 218 -17.98 0.18 0.70
CA PHE A 218 -18.52 -0.19 2.00
C PHE A 218 -19.77 0.64 2.28
N THR A 219 -20.58 0.16 3.19
CA THR A 219 -21.77 0.90 3.62
C THR A 219 -21.43 1.63 4.92
N ASP A 220 -21.49 2.96 4.91
CA ASP A 220 -21.26 3.78 6.10
C ASP A 220 -22.38 3.62 7.15
N GLN A 221 -22.24 4.32 8.31
CA GLN A 221 -23.22 4.27 9.39
C GLN A 221 -24.61 4.80 8.99
N GLU A 222 -24.66 5.67 7.97
CA GLU A 222 -25.91 6.22 7.42
C GLU A 222 -26.56 5.31 6.37
N GLY A 223 -25.94 4.16 6.05
CA GLY A 223 -26.43 3.22 5.05
C GLY A 223 -26.08 3.57 3.61
N LYS A 224 -25.19 4.55 3.38
CA LYS A 224 -24.73 4.95 2.04
C LYS A 224 -23.54 4.12 1.61
N LEU A 225 -23.55 3.71 0.35
CA LEU A 225 -22.40 3.09 -0.31
C LEU A 225 -21.31 4.15 -0.52
N ARG A 226 -20.12 3.90 0.04
CA ARG A 226 -18.92 4.74 -0.10
C ARG A 226 -17.83 3.96 -0.80
N ASP A 227 -17.09 4.66 -1.68
CA ASP A 227 -15.87 4.12 -2.28
C ASP A 227 -14.76 4.07 -1.23
N MET A 228 -14.17 2.91 -1.00
CA MET A 228 -13.06 2.76 -0.06
C MET A 228 -11.85 3.61 -0.46
N GLU A 229 -11.61 3.77 -1.76
CA GLU A 229 -10.51 4.57 -2.29
C GLU A 229 -10.57 6.04 -1.81
N LYS A 230 -11.78 6.61 -1.69
CA LYS A 230 -11.97 7.99 -1.22
C LYS A 230 -11.81 8.14 0.30
N GLN A 231 -11.78 7.03 1.02
CA GLN A 231 -11.63 7.01 2.47
C GLN A 231 -10.18 6.85 2.93
N VAL A 232 -9.25 6.72 1.99
CA VAL A 232 -7.83 6.53 2.31
C VAL A 232 -7.01 7.58 1.58
N LEU A 233 -6.25 8.36 2.33
CA LEU A 233 -5.30 9.32 1.80
C LEU A 233 -3.89 8.93 2.24
N ASN A 234 -2.89 9.29 1.43
CA ASN A 234 -1.50 9.11 1.81
C ASN A 234 -0.88 10.48 2.11
N ILE A 235 -0.37 10.65 3.32
CA ILE A 235 0.34 11.84 3.78
C ILE A 235 1.69 11.40 4.34
N GLN A 236 2.76 11.98 3.84
CA GLN A 236 4.14 11.66 4.26
C GLN A 236 4.46 10.15 4.21
N GLY A 237 3.97 9.44 3.17
CA GLY A 237 4.20 8.00 3.01
C GLY A 237 3.39 7.09 3.94
N ARG A 238 2.38 7.64 4.64
CA ARG A 238 1.49 6.91 5.58
C ARG A 238 0.04 7.00 5.16
N ALA A 239 -0.72 5.96 5.44
CA ALA A 239 -2.15 5.96 5.19
C ALA A 239 -2.91 6.68 6.30
N ILE A 240 -3.84 7.55 5.90
CA ILE A 240 -4.77 8.22 6.77
C ILE A 240 -6.18 7.78 6.36
N TYR A 241 -6.91 7.20 7.28
CA TYR A 241 -8.23 6.61 7.05
C TYR A 241 -9.33 7.53 7.55
N ASN A 242 -10.34 7.74 6.73
CA ASN A 242 -11.57 8.41 7.14
C ASN A 242 -12.52 7.40 7.78
N THR A 243 -12.77 7.52 9.08
CA THR A 243 -13.70 6.68 9.83
C THR A 243 -15.09 7.30 9.94
N GLY A 244 -15.43 8.28 9.11
CA GLY A 244 -16.66 9.04 9.20
C GLY A 244 -16.64 10.12 10.27
N ALA A 245 -16.17 9.80 11.47
CA ALA A 245 -16.05 10.74 12.60
C ALA A 245 -14.70 11.44 12.66
N PHE A 246 -13.63 10.73 12.28
CA PHE A 246 -12.25 11.20 12.33
C PHE A 246 -11.45 10.74 11.11
N TRP A 247 -10.45 11.52 10.74
CA TRP A 247 -9.31 11.04 10.00
C TRP A 247 -8.32 10.41 10.98
N VAL A 248 -7.88 9.17 10.72
CA VAL A 248 -7.00 8.41 11.64
C VAL A 248 -5.77 7.92 10.90
N ASP A 249 -4.61 8.32 11.36
CA ASP A 249 -3.31 7.85 10.87
C ASP A 249 -3.12 6.37 11.22
N SER A 250 -2.67 5.58 10.25
CA SER A 250 -2.36 4.15 10.41
C SER A 250 -1.39 3.87 11.58
N TYR A 251 -0.50 4.80 11.89
CA TYR A 251 0.48 4.67 12.97
C TYR A 251 -0.12 4.82 14.37
N VAL A 252 -1.29 5.44 14.50
CA VAL A 252 -1.98 5.54 15.79
C VAL A 252 -2.32 4.15 16.35
N GLN A 253 -2.70 3.22 15.48
CA GLN A 253 -3.05 1.87 15.89
C GLN A 253 -1.84 1.06 16.40
N ALA A 254 -0.64 1.36 15.88
CA ALA A 254 0.58 0.72 16.34
C ALA A 254 1.01 1.20 17.74
N GLN A 255 0.45 2.32 18.22
CA GLN A 255 0.84 2.98 19.49
C GLN A 255 -0.32 3.02 20.49
N LYS A 256 -1.06 1.93 20.63
CA LYS A 256 -2.30 1.84 21.42
C LYS A 256 -2.18 2.29 22.88
N ASP A 257 -1.01 2.18 23.49
CA ASP A 257 -0.79 2.45 24.91
C ASP A 257 -0.23 3.86 25.19
N GLN A 258 -0.07 4.69 24.16
CA GLN A 258 0.46 6.03 24.33
C GLN A 258 -0.62 7.06 24.71
N LYS A 259 -0.20 8.04 25.51
CA LYS A 259 -1.05 9.18 25.89
C LYS A 259 -1.40 10.02 24.67
N VAL A 260 -2.69 10.29 24.50
CA VAL A 260 -3.22 11.14 23.42
C VAL A 260 -3.20 12.60 23.87
N ASN A 261 -2.52 13.46 23.12
CA ASN A 261 -2.53 14.91 23.32
C ASN A 261 -3.72 15.50 22.57
N ARG A 262 -4.71 15.98 23.30
CA ARG A 262 -5.95 16.53 22.75
C ARG A 262 -5.86 18.04 22.59
N ILE A 263 -6.19 18.54 21.41
CA ILE A 263 -6.15 19.95 21.03
C ILE A 263 -7.47 20.31 20.36
N GLN A 264 -8.17 21.32 20.87
CA GLN A 264 -9.39 21.79 20.26
C GLN A 264 -9.10 22.53 18.96
N PHE A 265 -9.85 22.21 17.90
CA PHE A 265 -9.72 22.86 16.60
C PHE A 265 -9.98 24.38 16.71
N ALA A 266 -9.12 25.14 16.05
CA ALA A 266 -9.15 26.63 16.03
C ALA A 266 -9.05 27.29 17.42
N GLY A 267 -8.73 26.55 18.49
CA GLY A 267 -8.41 27.14 19.80
C GLY A 267 -6.99 27.73 19.83
N GLU A 268 -6.65 28.46 20.88
CA GLU A 268 -5.33 29.10 21.04
C GLU A 268 -4.19 28.09 20.95
N LYS A 269 -4.31 26.95 21.62
CA LYS A 269 -3.33 25.84 21.59
C LYS A 269 -3.17 25.22 20.18
N TYR A 270 -4.18 25.31 19.34
CA TYR A 270 -4.11 24.80 17.96
C TYR A 270 -3.15 25.64 17.11
N PHE A 271 -3.26 26.95 17.22
CA PHE A 271 -2.37 27.84 16.46
C PHE A 271 -0.95 27.84 17.00
N GLU A 272 -0.80 27.74 18.33
CA GLU A 272 0.51 27.53 18.96
C GLU A 272 1.17 26.22 18.50
N PHE A 273 0.42 25.14 18.47
CA PHE A 273 0.89 23.84 17.97
C PHE A 273 1.29 23.92 16.50
N LEU A 274 0.49 24.55 15.63
CA LEU A 274 0.83 24.71 14.21
C LEU A 274 2.09 25.55 14.01
N LYS A 275 2.30 26.56 14.82
CA LYS A 275 3.52 27.40 14.80
C LYS A 275 4.76 26.60 15.19
N ASN A 276 4.64 25.75 16.23
CA ASN A 276 5.76 24.97 16.75
C ASN A 276 6.05 23.72 15.91
N GLU A 277 5.06 23.16 15.26
CA GLU A 277 5.13 21.93 14.46
C GLU A 277 4.56 22.15 13.03
N PRO A 278 5.26 22.91 12.18
CA PRO A 278 4.76 23.25 10.83
C PRO A 278 4.44 22.03 9.96
N GLN A 279 5.15 20.93 10.17
CA GLN A 279 4.91 19.65 9.50
C GLN A 279 3.54 19.03 9.81
N ALA A 280 2.88 19.44 10.89
CA ALA A 280 1.51 19.04 11.21
C ALA A 280 0.48 19.61 10.19
N ALA A 281 0.81 20.68 9.49
CA ALA A 281 -0.13 21.37 8.59
C ALA A 281 -0.79 20.44 7.57
N GLN A 282 -0.06 19.48 7.02
CA GLN A 282 -0.58 18.52 6.04
C GLN A 282 -1.68 17.61 6.63
N PHE A 283 -1.55 17.25 7.92
CA PHE A 283 -2.56 16.48 8.64
C PHE A 283 -3.76 17.37 8.99
N LEU A 284 -3.51 18.57 9.49
CA LEU A 284 -4.53 19.52 9.92
C LEU A 284 -5.40 20.01 8.75
N ALA A 285 -4.89 19.97 7.53
CA ALA A 285 -5.63 20.31 6.31
C ALA A 285 -6.76 19.30 5.98
N LEU A 286 -6.78 18.11 6.59
CA LEU A 286 -7.81 17.09 6.34
C LEU A 286 -9.16 17.41 7.00
N GLY A 287 -9.19 18.25 8.02
CA GLY A 287 -10.43 18.63 8.67
C GLY A 287 -10.29 18.92 10.16
N ARG A 288 -11.44 19.05 10.83
CA ARG A 288 -11.52 19.45 12.22
C ARG A 288 -11.35 18.31 13.23
N ASN A 289 -11.53 17.08 12.75
CA ASN A 289 -11.44 15.88 13.56
C ASN A 289 -10.38 14.95 12.95
N ILE A 290 -9.20 14.94 13.55
CA ILE A 290 -8.10 14.10 13.06
C ILE A 290 -7.27 13.57 14.24
N ARG A 291 -6.81 12.33 14.12
CA ARG A 291 -5.89 11.68 15.04
C ARG A 291 -4.66 11.19 14.27
N PHE A 292 -3.49 11.67 14.65
CA PHE A 292 -2.23 11.36 13.94
C PHE A 292 -1.03 11.27 14.88
N VAL A 293 0.04 10.66 14.38
CA VAL A 293 1.31 10.56 15.10
C VAL A 293 2.30 11.56 14.53
N LEU A 294 2.88 12.38 15.40
CA LEU A 294 3.96 13.31 15.07
C LEU A 294 5.03 13.25 16.16
N ASN A 295 6.31 13.16 15.77
CA ASN A 295 7.44 13.05 16.69
C ASN A 295 7.23 11.99 17.80
N ASN A 296 6.73 10.82 17.37
CA ASN A 296 6.40 9.67 18.24
C ASN A 296 5.40 9.99 19.35
N ARG A 297 4.49 10.96 19.13
CA ARG A 297 3.40 11.34 20.04
C ARG A 297 2.07 11.32 19.28
N ILE A 298 1.00 10.87 19.94
CA ILE A 298 -0.33 10.89 19.35
C ILE A 298 -0.98 12.23 19.65
N TYR A 299 -1.49 12.87 18.60
CA TYR A 299 -2.29 14.08 18.67
C TYR A 299 -3.72 13.80 18.19
N GLU A 300 -4.70 14.32 18.89
CA GLU A 300 -6.11 14.33 18.51
C GLU A 300 -6.60 15.76 18.43
N ILE A 301 -6.93 16.20 17.21
CA ILE A 301 -7.64 17.44 16.98
C ILE A 301 -9.12 17.13 16.99
N TYR A 302 -9.92 17.90 17.71
CA TYR A 302 -11.36 17.70 17.84
C TYR A 302 -12.09 19.05 17.79
N GLU A 303 -13.30 19.06 17.27
CA GLU A 303 -14.19 20.23 17.20
C GLU A 303 -14.79 20.55 18.57
#